data_7fa396ac2dae904a497f7f263b6326cc
#
_entry.id   7fa396ac2dae904a497f7f263b6326cc
#
_cell.length_a   1.000
_cell.length_b   1.000
_cell.length_c   1.000
_cell.angle_alpha   90.00
_cell.angle_beta   90.00
_cell.angle_gamma   90.00
#
_symmetry.space_group_name_H-M   'P 1'
#
loop_
_entity.id
_entity.type
_entity.pdbx_description
1 polymer ?
#
loop_
_entity_poly.entity_id
_entity_poly.type
_entity_poly.pdbx_seq_one_letter_code
_entity_poly.pdbx_strand_id
1 'polypeptide(L)' 'MADDDDIVVKDANGTRLADGDSVTLVKDLKVKGSGGVTLKRGTLIKNIRLTPDEEEIECNHEKVRGLVLRTEFVKKA' A
#
# COMPACT_ATOMS: atom_id res chain seq x y z
N MET A 1 -18.51 16.41 -5.38
CA MET A 1 -18.49 15.78 -5.38
C MET A 1 -17.90 14.99 -5.84
N ALA A 2 -17.66 14.64 -5.89
CA ALA A 2 -17.03 13.95 -6.16
C ALA A 2 -16.88 13.30 -6.77
N ASP A 3 -16.79 13.11 -6.91
CA ASP A 3 -16.53 12.74 -7.49
C ASP A 3 -16.46 11.66 -8.17
N ASP A 4 -16.95 11.47 -9.03
CA ASP A 4 -16.98 10.36 -9.91
C ASP A 4 -15.66 10.00 -10.45
N ASP A 5 -14.80 10.97 -10.50
CA ASP A 5 -13.46 10.76 -11.01
C ASP A 5 -12.53 10.30 -9.92
N ASP A 6 -13.00 10.32 -8.71
CA ASP A 6 -12.16 9.89 -7.60
C ASP A 6 -11.95 8.40 -7.62
N ILE A 7 -10.72 8.01 -7.55
CA ILE A 7 -10.39 6.61 -7.46
C ILE A 7 -10.56 6.18 -6.01
N VAL A 8 -11.37 5.16 -5.81
CA VAL A 8 -11.60 4.61 -4.48
C VAL A 8 -10.68 3.42 -4.31
N VAL A 9 -9.73 3.56 -3.41
CA VAL A 9 -8.75 2.51 -3.12
C VAL A 9 -9.09 1.91 -1.77
N LYS A 10 -9.24 0.60 -1.75
CA LYS A 10 -9.62 -0.11 -0.53
C LYS A 10 -8.57 -1.18 -0.22
N ASP A 11 -8.42 -1.44 1.07
CA ASP A 11 -7.49 -2.48 1.49
C ASP A 11 -8.11 -3.88 1.36
N ALA A 12 -7.41 -4.88 1.88
CA ALA A 12 -7.87 -6.26 1.77
C ALA A 12 -9.21 -6.49 2.49
N ASN A 13 -9.54 -5.65 3.45
CA ASN A 13 -10.79 -5.75 4.20
C ASN A 13 -11.89 -4.89 3.62
N GLY A 14 -11.60 -4.14 2.57
CA GLY A 14 -12.56 -3.23 1.99
C GLY A 14 -12.61 -1.86 2.66
N THR A 15 -11.65 -1.57 3.52
CA THR A 15 -11.56 -0.27 4.17
C THR A 15 -10.92 0.74 3.21
N ARG A 16 -11.54 1.89 3.08
CA ARG A 16 -11.06 2.92 2.16
C ARG A 16 -9.72 3.48 2.64
N LEU A 17 -8.79 3.62 1.72
CA LEU A 17 -7.48 4.17 1.99
C LEU A 17 -7.39 5.59 1.43
N ALA A 18 -6.51 6.39 2.03
CA ALA A 18 -6.27 7.76 1.59
C ALA A 18 -4.77 8.06 1.68
N ASP A 19 -4.36 9.13 1.00
CA ASP A 19 -2.97 9.57 1.07
C ASP A 19 -2.57 9.83 2.52
N GLY A 20 -1.42 9.35 2.89
CA GLY A 20 -0.90 9.55 4.23
C GLY A 20 -1.34 8.50 5.25
N ASP A 21 -2.19 7.58 4.84
CA ASP A 21 -2.64 6.53 5.74
C ASP A 21 -1.50 5.56 6.05
N SER A 22 -1.69 4.80 7.10
CA SER A 22 -0.77 3.71 7.45
C SER A 22 -1.47 2.40 7.20
N VAL A 23 -0.72 1.42 6.74
CA VAL A 23 -1.25 0.08 6.47
C VAL A 23 -0.29 -0.95 7.02
N THR A 24 -0.79 -2.16 7.25
CA THR A 24 0.05 -3.29 7.63
C THR A 24 -0.11 -4.38 6.57
N LEU A 25 0.96 -5.11 6.35
CA LEU A 25 0.93 -6.22 5.41
C LEU A 25 0.16 -7.39 6.00
N VAL A 26 -0.65 -8.03 5.17
CA VAL A 26 -1.40 -9.22 5.59
C VAL A 26 -0.70 -10.50 5.17
N LYS A 27 0.41 -10.38 4.47
CA LYS A 27 1.22 -11.54 4.05
C LYS A 27 2.65 -11.08 3.80
N ASP A 28 3.55 -12.04 3.72
CA ASP A 28 4.94 -11.75 3.40
C ASP A 28 5.05 -11.37 1.93
N LEU A 29 5.86 -10.35 1.64
CA LEU A 29 6.09 -9.91 0.28
C LEU A 29 7.57 -9.83 0.00
N LYS A 30 7.97 -10.36 -1.15
CA LYS A 30 9.33 -10.18 -1.63
C LYS A 30 9.35 -9.01 -2.58
N VAL A 31 10.22 -8.04 -2.30
CA VAL A 31 10.39 -6.87 -3.14
C VAL A 31 11.56 -7.12 -4.05
N LYS A 32 11.28 -7.21 -5.34
CA LYS A 32 12.35 -7.39 -6.33
C LYS A 32 12.94 -6.05 -6.70
N GLY A 33 14.20 -6.06 -7.07
CA GLY A 33 14.85 -4.86 -7.58
C GLY A 33 15.47 -3.97 -6.52
N SER A 34 15.25 -4.26 -5.26
CA SER A 34 15.80 -3.47 -4.17
C SER A 34 16.69 -4.31 -3.28
N GLY A 35 17.47 -5.18 -3.89
CA GLY A 35 18.40 -6.00 -3.12
C GLY A 35 17.77 -7.20 -2.44
N GLY A 36 16.59 -7.60 -2.89
CA GLY A 36 15.96 -8.79 -2.34
C GLY A 36 15.36 -8.62 -0.97
N VAL A 37 14.89 -7.42 -0.67
CA VAL A 37 14.24 -7.15 0.61
C VAL A 37 12.93 -7.93 0.71
N THR A 38 12.71 -8.59 1.85
CA THR A 38 11.45 -9.25 2.12
C THR A 38 10.74 -8.49 3.22
N LEU A 39 9.51 -8.09 2.94
CA LEU A 39 8.66 -7.45 3.94
C LEU A 39 7.73 -8.50 4.50
N LYS A 40 7.74 -8.67 5.80
CA LYS A 40 6.98 -9.73 6.43
C LYS A 40 5.58 -9.26 6.82
N ARG A 41 4.70 -10.23 6.98
CA ARG A 41 3.34 -9.95 7.44
C ARG A 41 3.40 -9.17 8.75
N GLY A 42 2.54 -8.17 8.86
CA GLY A 42 2.50 -7.33 10.04
C GLY A 42 3.41 -6.11 9.96
N THR A 43 4.17 -5.97 8.86
CA THR A 43 5.02 -4.79 8.68
C THR A 43 4.13 -3.56 8.54
N LEU A 44 4.43 -2.55 9.35
CA LEU A 44 3.69 -1.28 9.30
C LEU A 44 4.31 -0.38 8.25
N ILE A 45 3.48 0.12 7.36
CA ILE A 45 3.91 1.03 6.31
C ILE A 45 3.12 2.31 6.48
N LYS A 46 3.83 3.42 6.64
CA LYS A 46 3.23 4.73 6.88
C LYS A 46 3.31 5.59 5.63
N ASN A 47 2.47 6.61 5.59
CA ASN A 47 2.54 7.62 4.55
C ASN A 47 2.36 7.02 3.16
N ILE A 48 1.38 6.19 3.00
CA ILE A 48 1.10 5.64 1.68
C ILE A 48 0.55 6.73 0.78
N ARG A 49 0.69 6.54 -0.52
CA ARG A 49 0.10 7.42 -1.51
C ARG A 49 -0.73 6.61 -2.47
N LEU A 50 -1.84 7.17 -2.87
CA LEU A 50 -2.69 6.54 -3.85
C LEU A 50 -2.10 6.76 -5.24
N THR A 51 -2.27 5.78 -6.10
CA THR A 51 -1.82 5.87 -7.49
C THR A 51 -3.04 5.98 -8.38
N PRO A 52 -2.85 6.26 -9.67
CA PRO A 52 -3.97 6.24 -10.59
C PRO A 52 -4.63 4.87 -10.72
N ASP A 53 -3.97 3.83 -10.19
CA ASP A 53 -4.52 2.47 -10.22
C ASP A 53 -5.18 2.20 -8.87
N GLU A 54 -6.47 1.90 -8.90
CA GLU A 54 -7.23 1.69 -7.66
C GLU A 54 -6.83 0.41 -6.92
N GLU A 55 -6.03 -0.44 -7.54
CA GLU A 55 -5.58 -1.67 -6.91
C GLU A 55 -4.16 -1.59 -6.38
N GLU A 56 -3.55 -0.41 -6.45
CA GLU A 56 -2.17 -0.24 -6.02
C GLU A 56 -2.00 1.00 -5.18
N ILE A 57 -1.03 0.94 -4.29
CA ILE A 57 -0.63 2.12 -3.51
C ILE A 57 0.89 2.22 -3.60
N GLU A 58 1.38 3.44 -3.47
CA GLU A 58 2.79 3.70 -3.45
C GLU A 58 3.19 4.11 -2.05
N CYS A 59 4.37 3.69 -1.63
CA CYS A 59 4.86 4.06 -0.31
C CYS A 59 6.37 4.06 -0.31
N ASN A 60 6.92 4.73 0.70
CA ASN A 60 8.35 4.70 0.94
C ASN A 60 8.57 4.03 2.27
N HIS A 61 9.22 2.89 2.25
CA HIS A 61 9.63 2.20 3.46
C HIS A 61 11.11 2.52 3.68
N GLU A 62 11.55 2.52 4.91
CA GLU A 62 12.94 2.89 5.19
C GLU A 62 13.95 2.02 4.46
N LYS A 63 13.54 0.81 4.07
CA LYS A 63 14.42 -0.10 3.34
C LYS A 63 14.18 -0.07 1.83
N VAL A 64 13.03 0.44 1.39
CA VAL A 64 12.64 0.42 -0.01
C VAL A 64 11.94 1.71 -0.35
N ARG A 65 12.48 2.46 -1.31
CA ARG A 65 11.85 3.68 -1.79
C ARG A 65 11.04 3.39 -3.04
N GLY A 66 9.92 4.09 -3.18
CA GLY A 66 9.10 3.93 -4.38
C GLY A 66 8.47 2.56 -4.46
N LEU A 67 8.15 1.99 -3.33
CA LEU A 67 7.55 0.66 -3.28
C LEU A 67 6.09 0.74 -3.69
N VAL A 68 5.70 -0.09 -4.64
CA VAL A 68 4.31 -0.18 -5.06
C VAL A 68 3.75 -1.50 -4.55
N LEU A 69 2.66 -1.40 -3.81
CA LEU A 69 2.01 -2.57 -3.21
C LEU A 69 0.60 -2.69 -3.74
N ARG A 70 0.14 -3.93 -3.87
CA ARG A 70 -1.26 -4.16 -4.22
C ARG A 70 -2.09 -4.05 -2.94
N THR A 71 -3.25 -3.43 -3.08
CA THR A 71 -4.11 -3.19 -1.92
C THR A 71 -4.60 -4.47 -1.28
N GLU A 72 -4.67 -5.56 -2.06
CA GLU A 72 -5.11 -6.85 -1.52
C GLU A 72 -4.13 -7.43 -0.51
N PHE A 73 -2.93 -6.89 -0.44
CA PHE A 73 -1.89 -7.39 0.46
C PHE A 73 -1.76 -6.56 1.74
N VAL A 74 -2.57 -5.53 1.89
CA VAL A 74 -2.46 -4.63 3.02
C VAL A 74 -3.82 -4.41 3.67
N LYS A 75 -3.79 -3.97 4.92
CA LYS A 75 -5.00 -3.55 5.61
C LYS A 75 -4.68 -2.27 6.36
N LYS A 76 -5.68 -1.42 6.51
CA LYS A 76 -5.50 -0.17 7.22
C LYS A 76 -5.11 -0.43 8.66
N ALA A 77 -4.07 0.25 9.09
CA ALA A 77 -3.57 0.11 10.45
C ALA A 77 -4.43 0.88 11.43
#